data_50e420c2c66dea1ff71327a4a856b3fd
#
_entry.id   50e420c2c66dea1ff71327a4a856b3fd
#
_cell.length_a   1.000
_cell.length_b   1.000
_cell.length_c   1.000
_cell.angle_alpha   90.00
_cell.angle_beta   90.00
_cell.angle_gamma   90.00
#
_symmetry.space_group_name_H-M   'P 1'
#
loop_
_entity.id
_entity.type
_entity.pdbx_description
1 polymer ?
#
loop_
_entity_poly.entity_id
_entity_poly.type
_entity_poly.pdbx_seq_one_letter_code
_entity_poly.pdbx_strand_id
1 'polypeptide(L)'
;CLLSRGLGDVYKRQALDRLLAKLGPASLVALLATLVLLFGFQGEQIIAQPMIIGLLAVPILIQVYFNSGLAYLLNRLAGEQHCVAGPSALIGASNFFELAVAAAISLFGFHSGAALATVVGVLVEVPVMLSVVWIVNRSKGWYERGGKVSRLAEAHR
;
A
#
# COMPACT_ATOMS: atom_id res chain seq x y z
N CYS A 1 -25.79 -12.38 17.68
CA CYS A 1 -24.67 -11.60 18.24
C CYS A 1 -24.84 -10.08 18.20
N LEU A 2 -26.08 -9.58 18.02
CA LEU A 2 -26.36 -8.14 17.90
C LEU A 2 -26.83 -7.48 19.21
N LEU A 3 -26.99 -8.23 20.27
CA LEU A 3 -27.64 -7.78 21.51
C LEU A 3 -26.70 -7.35 22.65
N SER A 4 -25.37 -7.35 22.47
CA SER A 4 -24.43 -6.96 23.52
C SER A 4 -23.63 -5.67 23.22
N ARG A 5 -24.01 -4.90 22.22
CA ARG A 5 -23.40 -3.58 21.99
C ARG A 5 -24.12 -2.54 22.81
N GLY A 6 -23.62 -2.33 24.03
CA GLY A 6 -24.11 -1.29 24.91
C GLY A 6 -24.04 0.10 24.28
N LEU A 7 -24.94 0.99 24.67
CA LEU A 7 -25.04 2.40 24.25
C LEU A 7 -23.66 3.13 24.26
N GLY A 8 -22.74 2.72 25.13
CA GLY A 8 -21.38 3.27 25.19
C GLY A 8 -20.52 3.03 23.96
N ASP A 9 -20.72 1.91 23.26
CA ASP A 9 -19.97 1.59 22.04
C ASP A 9 -20.48 2.40 20.83
N VAL A 10 -21.78 2.69 20.82
CA VAL A 10 -22.42 3.55 19.79
C VAL A 10 -21.93 5.00 19.93
N TYR A 11 -21.85 5.52 21.17
CA TYR A 11 -21.34 6.87 21.42
C TYR A 11 -19.84 7.01 21.08
N LYS A 12 -19.02 6.01 21.41
CA LYS A 12 -17.59 5.99 21.04
C LYS A 12 -17.42 5.95 19.54
N ARG A 13 -18.22 5.18 18.80
CA ARG A 13 -18.18 5.14 17.34
C ARG A 13 -18.55 6.47 16.72
N GLN A 14 -19.63 7.11 17.18
CA GLN A 14 -20.03 8.43 16.68
C GLN A 14 -18.97 9.51 16.94
N ALA A 15 -18.33 9.48 18.10
CA ALA A 15 -17.22 10.39 18.42
C ALA A 15 -16.00 10.13 17.52
N LEU A 16 -15.67 8.85 17.29
CA LEU A 16 -14.59 8.43 16.39
C LEU A 16 -14.89 8.86 14.95
N ASP A 17 -16.09 8.61 14.44
CA ASP A 17 -16.48 8.98 13.08
C ASP A 17 -16.42 10.50 12.86
N ARG A 18 -16.83 11.29 13.84
CA ARG A 18 -16.70 12.76 13.78
C ARG A 18 -15.24 13.22 13.82
N LEU A 19 -14.41 12.55 14.60
CA LEU A 19 -12.99 12.83 14.67
C LEU A 19 -12.30 12.47 13.34
N LEU A 20 -12.59 11.30 12.78
CA LEU A 20 -12.05 10.84 11.50
C LEU A 20 -12.51 11.74 10.35
N ALA A 21 -13.76 12.19 10.35
CA ALA A 21 -14.27 13.12 9.35
C ALA A 21 -13.55 14.48 9.36
N LYS A 22 -13.08 14.93 10.53
CA LYS A 22 -12.28 16.17 10.65
C LYS A 22 -10.80 15.95 10.38
N LEU A 23 -10.23 14.84 10.85
CA LEU A 23 -8.81 14.54 10.68
C LEU A 23 -8.47 14.04 9.27
N GLY A 24 -9.41 13.40 8.57
CA GLY A 24 -9.20 12.88 7.23
C GLY A 24 -8.69 13.94 6.23
N PRO A 25 -9.38 15.08 6.07
CA PRO A 25 -8.89 16.15 5.19
C PRO A 25 -7.55 16.74 5.64
N ALA A 26 -7.35 16.89 6.96
CA ALA A 26 -6.09 17.41 7.49
C ALA A 26 -4.91 16.46 7.22
N SER A 27 -5.11 15.16 7.40
CA SER A 27 -4.09 14.16 7.09
C SER A 27 -3.77 14.09 5.59
N LEU A 28 -4.78 14.23 4.73
CA LEU A 28 -4.58 14.29 3.29
C LEU A 28 -3.77 15.51 2.88
N VAL A 29 -4.09 16.69 3.42
CA VAL A 29 -3.33 17.92 3.16
C VAL A 29 -1.89 17.78 3.67
N ALA A 30 -1.70 17.22 4.86
CA ALA A 30 -0.36 16.99 5.41
C ALA A 30 0.46 16.01 4.54
N LEU A 31 -0.17 14.93 4.06
CA LEU A 31 0.46 13.98 3.16
C LEU A 31 0.88 14.64 1.84
N LEU A 32 -0.02 15.40 1.21
CA LEU A 32 0.28 16.13 -0.03
C LEU A 32 1.38 17.16 0.17
N ALA A 33 1.35 17.89 1.29
CA ALA A 33 2.41 18.85 1.62
C ALA A 33 3.76 18.15 1.79
N THR A 34 3.80 17.01 2.46
CA THR A 34 5.02 16.20 2.60
C THR A 34 5.56 15.75 1.25
N LEU A 35 4.70 15.27 0.35
CA LEU A 35 5.10 14.88 -1.01
C LEU A 35 5.68 16.06 -1.78
N VAL A 36 5.01 17.22 -1.76
CA VAL A 36 5.50 18.44 -2.44
C VAL A 36 6.87 18.86 -1.90
N LEU A 37 7.05 18.83 -0.58
CA LEU A 37 8.34 19.17 0.04
C LEU A 37 9.44 18.17 -0.35
N LEU A 38 9.16 16.86 -0.32
CA LEU A 38 10.12 15.83 -0.70
C LEU A 38 10.59 16.01 -2.15
N PHE A 39 9.66 16.18 -3.08
CA PHE A 39 10.01 16.39 -4.48
C PHE A 39 10.66 17.75 -4.73
N GLY A 40 10.25 18.79 -3.99
CA GLY A 40 10.86 20.11 -4.07
C GLY A 40 12.35 20.11 -3.64
N PHE A 41 12.68 19.40 -2.56
CA PHE A 41 14.06 19.33 -2.08
C PHE A 41 14.95 18.38 -2.88
N GLN A 42 14.39 17.35 -3.51
CA GLN A 42 15.19 16.34 -4.21
C GLN A 42 15.01 16.37 -5.73
N GLY A 43 14.18 17.27 -6.25
CA GLY A 43 13.90 17.38 -7.68
C GLY A 43 15.15 17.58 -8.54
N GLU A 44 16.09 18.38 -8.08
CA GLU A 44 17.36 18.61 -8.77
C GLU A 44 18.19 17.32 -8.91
N GLN A 45 18.28 16.51 -7.87
CA GLN A 45 19.00 15.23 -7.90
C GLN A 45 18.30 14.20 -8.79
N ILE A 46 16.96 14.21 -8.79
CA ILE A 46 16.14 13.34 -9.65
C ILE A 46 16.41 13.64 -11.12
N ILE A 47 16.47 14.91 -11.50
CA ILE A 47 16.70 15.33 -12.90
C ILE A 47 18.17 15.10 -13.31
N ALA A 48 19.11 15.29 -12.38
CA ALA A 48 20.54 15.17 -12.66
C ALA A 48 21.01 13.71 -12.85
N GLN A 49 20.30 12.72 -12.29
CA GLN A 49 20.77 11.33 -12.27
C GLN A 49 19.70 10.31 -12.71
N PRO A 50 19.12 10.41 -13.91
CA PRO A 50 18.01 9.55 -14.35
C PRO A 50 18.39 8.07 -14.46
N MET A 51 19.64 7.76 -14.76
CA MET A 51 20.15 6.38 -14.84
C MET A 51 20.11 5.68 -13.47
N ILE A 52 20.51 6.39 -12.42
CA ILE A 52 20.51 5.85 -11.04
C ILE A 52 19.09 5.63 -10.58
N ILE A 53 18.17 6.53 -10.91
CA ILE A 53 16.74 6.39 -10.61
C ILE A 53 16.16 5.14 -11.28
N GLY A 54 16.45 4.93 -12.56
CA GLY A 54 16.02 3.73 -13.27
C GLY A 54 16.56 2.45 -12.62
N LEU A 55 17.83 2.44 -12.23
CA LEU A 55 18.46 1.29 -11.57
C LEU A 55 17.85 1.01 -10.19
N LEU A 56 17.53 2.05 -9.41
CA LEU A 56 16.87 1.92 -8.10
C LEU A 56 15.40 1.51 -8.23
N ALA A 57 14.71 1.92 -9.29
CA ALA A 57 13.31 1.56 -9.53
C ALA A 57 13.14 0.05 -9.79
N VAL A 58 14.09 -0.61 -10.46
CA VAL A 58 13.98 -2.04 -10.82
C VAL A 58 13.78 -2.95 -9.60
N PRO A 59 14.64 -2.94 -8.56
CA PRO A 59 14.43 -3.80 -7.39
C PRO A 59 13.13 -3.47 -6.65
N ILE A 60 12.71 -2.20 -6.61
CA ILE A 60 11.46 -1.78 -5.99
C ILE A 60 10.27 -2.37 -6.75
N LEU A 61 10.27 -2.30 -8.08
CA LEU A 61 9.24 -2.92 -8.92
C LEU A 61 9.12 -4.42 -8.67
N ILE A 62 10.26 -5.13 -8.68
CA ILE A 62 10.30 -6.57 -8.42
C ILE A 62 9.70 -6.88 -7.03
N GLN A 63 10.12 -6.16 -6.01
CA GLN A 63 9.65 -6.34 -4.64
C GLN A 63 8.13 -6.12 -4.52
N VAL A 64 7.59 -5.03 -5.08
CA VAL A 64 6.17 -4.69 -4.98
C VAL A 64 5.31 -5.74 -5.69
N TYR A 65 5.64 -6.11 -6.92
CA TYR A 65 4.87 -7.13 -7.65
C TYR A 65 4.99 -8.51 -7.04
N PHE A 66 6.18 -8.88 -6.55
CA PHE A 66 6.39 -10.16 -5.88
C PHE A 66 5.58 -10.26 -4.60
N ASN A 67 5.66 -9.27 -3.71
CA ASN A 67 4.94 -9.26 -2.43
C ASN A 67 3.42 -9.21 -2.64
N SER A 68 2.94 -8.37 -3.56
CA SER A 68 1.53 -8.28 -3.90
C SER A 68 1.00 -9.61 -4.48
N GLY A 69 1.74 -10.17 -5.43
CA GLY A 69 1.38 -11.45 -6.06
C GLY A 69 1.40 -12.60 -5.06
N LEU A 70 2.40 -12.64 -4.18
CA LEU A 70 2.51 -13.65 -3.13
C LEU A 70 1.34 -13.53 -2.13
N ALA A 71 1.06 -12.32 -1.64
CA ALA A 71 -0.06 -12.09 -0.72
C ALA A 71 -1.39 -12.49 -1.37
N TYR A 72 -1.63 -12.13 -2.62
CA TYR A 72 -2.84 -12.47 -3.36
C TYR A 72 -3.00 -13.98 -3.57
N LEU A 73 -1.90 -14.66 -3.93
CA LEU A 73 -1.87 -16.10 -4.14
C LEU A 73 -2.08 -16.87 -2.83
N LEU A 74 -1.42 -16.46 -1.74
CA LEU A 74 -1.58 -17.09 -0.42
C LEU A 74 -3.02 -16.97 0.09
N ASN A 75 -3.66 -15.82 -0.06
CA ASN A 75 -5.07 -15.65 0.28
C ASN A 75 -5.98 -16.59 -0.55
N ARG A 76 -5.66 -16.77 -1.84
CA ARG A 76 -6.39 -17.71 -2.69
C ARG A 76 -6.22 -19.15 -2.26
N LEU A 77 -4.99 -19.55 -1.88
CA LEU A 77 -4.70 -20.89 -1.37
C LEU A 77 -5.37 -21.15 -0.01
N ALA A 78 -5.46 -20.12 0.83
CA ALA A 78 -6.18 -20.17 2.10
C ALA A 78 -7.72 -20.19 1.94
N GLY A 79 -8.24 -20.04 0.71
CA GLY A 79 -9.68 -20.06 0.44
C GLY A 79 -10.41 -18.77 0.80
N GLU A 80 -9.67 -17.67 1.06
CA GLU A 80 -10.24 -16.37 1.40
C GLU A 80 -11.02 -15.76 0.23
N GLN A 81 -11.96 -14.88 0.54
CA GLN A 81 -12.76 -14.19 -0.47
C GLN A 81 -11.93 -13.11 -1.16
N HIS A 82 -12.25 -12.81 -2.43
CA HIS A 82 -11.58 -11.76 -3.20
C HIS A 82 -11.63 -10.38 -2.51
N CYS A 83 -12.70 -10.06 -1.78
CA CYS A 83 -12.82 -8.82 -1.02
C CYS A 83 -11.82 -8.69 0.15
N VAL A 84 -11.24 -9.80 0.60
CA VAL A 84 -10.15 -9.85 1.59
C VAL A 84 -8.79 -9.88 0.89
N ALA A 85 -8.68 -10.71 -0.16
CA ALA A 85 -7.43 -10.89 -0.88
C ALA A 85 -6.96 -9.63 -1.63
N GLY A 86 -7.89 -8.83 -2.15
CA GLY A 86 -7.57 -7.56 -2.83
C GLY A 86 -6.85 -6.57 -1.92
N PRO A 87 -7.47 -6.13 -0.81
CA PRO A 87 -6.81 -5.28 0.18
C PRO A 87 -5.52 -5.88 0.73
N SER A 88 -5.48 -7.20 1.00
CA SER A 88 -4.27 -7.89 1.46
C SER A 88 -3.11 -7.79 0.48
N ALA A 89 -3.39 -7.93 -0.83
CA ALA A 89 -2.39 -7.77 -1.87
C ALA A 89 -1.83 -6.34 -1.93
N LEU A 90 -2.68 -5.33 -1.75
CA LEU A 90 -2.29 -3.93 -1.72
C LEU A 90 -1.46 -3.59 -0.47
N ILE A 91 -1.87 -4.08 0.70
CA ILE A 91 -1.11 -3.90 1.94
C ILE A 91 0.26 -4.59 1.84
N GLY A 92 0.31 -5.80 1.27
CA GLY A 92 1.57 -6.52 1.04
C GLY A 92 2.51 -5.84 0.05
N ALA A 93 1.97 -5.04 -0.87
CA ALA A 93 2.73 -4.26 -1.83
C ALA A 93 3.21 -2.91 -1.27
N SER A 94 2.49 -2.35 -0.28
CA SER A 94 2.79 -1.03 0.27
C SER A 94 4.03 -1.05 1.15
N ASN A 95 4.85 0.00 1.01
CA ASN A 95 6.01 0.27 1.84
C ASN A 95 5.87 1.67 2.42
N PHE A 96 6.28 1.85 3.68
CA PHE A 96 6.28 3.17 4.33
C PHE A 96 7.50 3.98 3.91
N PHE A 97 7.56 4.38 2.65
CA PHE A 97 8.70 5.15 2.14
C PHE A 97 8.82 6.52 2.80
N GLU A 98 7.72 7.15 3.24
CA GLU A 98 7.74 8.45 3.93
C GLU A 98 8.55 8.37 5.23
N LEU A 99 8.35 7.30 6.02
CA LEU A 99 9.14 7.07 7.23
C LEU A 99 10.60 6.74 6.88
N ALA A 100 10.81 5.96 5.82
CA ALA A 100 12.15 5.62 5.35
C ALA A 100 12.91 6.86 4.87
N VAL A 101 12.25 7.79 4.16
CA VAL A 101 12.83 9.08 3.76
C VAL A 101 13.24 9.88 4.98
N ALA A 102 12.34 10.04 5.97
CA ALA A 102 12.63 10.78 7.18
C ALA A 102 13.83 10.18 7.95
N ALA A 103 13.87 8.85 8.08
CA ALA A 103 14.99 8.14 8.72
C ALA A 103 16.29 8.30 7.92
N ALA A 104 16.25 8.13 6.60
CA ALA A 104 17.43 8.25 5.73
C ALA A 104 18.03 9.67 5.79
N ILE A 105 17.19 10.70 5.75
CA ILE A 105 17.62 12.10 5.88
C ILE A 105 18.22 12.36 7.26
N SER A 106 17.61 11.85 8.33
CA SER A 106 18.07 12.04 9.70
C SER A 106 19.41 11.38 9.99
N LEU A 107 19.64 10.18 9.42
CA LEU A 107 20.85 9.40 9.66
C LEU A 107 22.00 9.73 8.70
N PHE A 108 21.69 9.99 7.43
CA PHE A 108 22.68 10.10 6.37
C PHE A 108 22.72 11.47 5.68
N GLY A 109 21.77 12.36 6.01
CA GLY A 109 21.63 13.68 5.42
C GLY A 109 20.88 13.72 4.10
N PHE A 110 20.50 14.93 3.69
CA PHE A 110 19.66 15.18 2.50
C PHE A 110 20.27 14.73 1.16
N HIS A 111 21.59 14.84 1.04
CA HIS A 111 22.31 14.52 -0.21
C HIS A 111 22.82 13.08 -0.28
N SER A 112 22.36 12.22 0.62
CA SER A 112 22.79 10.82 0.64
C SER A 112 22.09 9.99 -0.43
N GLY A 113 22.80 8.97 -0.94
CA GLY A 113 22.19 7.99 -1.83
C GLY A 113 21.03 7.21 -1.19
N ALA A 114 21.04 7.07 0.16
CA ALA A 114 19.95 6.46 0.89
C ALA A 114 18.68 7.32 0.83
N ALA A 115 18.78 8.63 1.01
CA ALA A 115 17.65 9.55 0.88
C ALA A 115 17.11 9.53 -0.56
N LEU A 116 17.97 9.54 -1.57
CA LEU A 116 17.57 9.45 -2.97
C LEU A 116 16.82 8.14 -3.26
N ALA A 117 17.33 7.01 -2.79
CA ALA A 117 16.70 5.71 -2.99
C ALA A 117 15.27 5.64 -2.42
N THR A 118 15.06 6.21 -1.22
CA THR A 118 13.73 6.22 -0.59
C THR A 118 12.75 7.14 -1.32
N VAL A 119 13.20 8.27 -1.86
CA VAL A 119 12.35 9.17 -2.66
C VAL A 119 12.00 8.56 -4.02
N VAL A 120 12.92 7.85 -4.64
CA VAL A 120 12.61 7.05 -5.85
C VAL A 120 11.55 5.99 -5.53
N GLY A 121 11.61 5.38 -4.33
CA GLY A 121 10.57 4.48 -3.84
C GLY A 121 9.18 5.11 -3.85
N VAL A 122 9.03 6.30 -3.29
CA VAL A 122 7.76 7.07 -3.28
C VAL A 122 7.28 7.35 -4.72
N LEU A 123 8.18 7.76 -5.60
CA LEU A 123 7.85 8.08 -7.00
C LEU A 123 7.30 6.86 -7.75
N VAL A 124 7.92 5.69 -7.53
CA VAL A 124 7.58 4.44 -8.20
C VAL A 124 6.33 3.79 -7.60
N GLU A 125 6.13 3.94 -6.28
CA GLU A 125 5.04 3.28 -5.56
C GLU A 125 3.66 3.63 -6.13
N VAL A 126 3.37 4.91 -6.34
CA VAL A 126 2.02 5.37 -6.76
C VAL A 126 1.57 4.73 -8.09
N PRO A 127 2.33 4.84 -9.22
CA PRO A 127 1.91 4.24 -10.47
C PRO A 127 1.87 2.70 -10.40
N VAL A 128 2.75 2.08 -9.62
CA VAL A 128 2.77 0.63 -9.46
C VAL A 128 1.57 0.14 -8.66
N MET A 129 1.22 0.82 -7.57
CA MET A 129 0.02 0.50 -6.79
C MET A 129 -1.26 0.60 -7.63
N LEU A 130 -1.38 1.60 -8.50
CA LEU A 130 -2.51 1.71 -9.43
C LEU A 130 -2.55 0.53 -10.40
N SER A 131 -1.40 0.06 -10.88
CA SER A 131 -1.32 -1.12 -11.73
C SER A 131 -1.71 -2.41 -10.99
N VAL A 132 -1.30 -2.56 -9.72
CA VAL A 132 -1.70 -3.68 -8.86
C VAL A 132 -3.21 -3.69 -8.64
N VAL A 133 -3.82 -2.53 -8.34
CA VAL A 133 -5.29 -2.39 -8.22
C VAL A 133 -5.98 -2.86 -9.49
N TRP A 134 -5.49 -2.44 -10.65
CA TRP A 134 -6.05 -2.84 -11.95
C TRP A 134 -5.92 -4.35 -12.17
N ILE A 135 -4.77 -4.95 -11.90
CA ILE A 135 -4.53 -6.40 -12.02
C ILE A 135 -5.46 -7.19 -11.09
N VAL A 136 -5.56 -6.81 -9.82
CA VAL A 136 -6.40 -7.46 -8.81
C VAL A 136 -7.88 -7.39 -9.21
N ASN A 137 -8.36 -6.23 -9.65
CA ASN A 137 -9.75 -6.08 -10.10
C ASN A 137 -10.04 -6.91 -11.35
N ARG A 138 -9.12 -6.96 -12.32
CA ARG A 138 -9.28 -7.75 -13.55
C ARG A 138 -9.22 -9.25 -13.29
N SER A 139 -8.47 -9.69 -12.29
CA SER A 139 -8.29 -11.10 -11.93
C SER A 139 -9.41 -11.67 -11.05
N LYS A 140 -10.40 -10.87 -10.65
CA LYS A 140 -11.52 -11.28 -9.78
C LYS A 140 -12.21 -12.57 -10.26
N GLY A 141 -12.57 -12.64 -11.54
CA GLY A 141 -13.25 -13.81 -12.10
C GLY A 141 -12.39 -15.09 -12.10
N TRP A 142 -11.08 -14.96 -12.25
CA TRP A 142 -10.14 -16.06 -12.11
C TRP A 142 -9.98 -16.50 -10.65
N TYR A 143 -9.90 -15.54 -9.76
CA TYR A 143 -9.77 -15.76 -8.32
C TYR A 143 -10.97 -16.54 -7.75
N GLU A 144 -12.18 -16.09 -8.03
CA GLU A 144 -13.42 -16.67 -7.49
C GLU A 144 -13.71 -18.07 -8.03
N ARG A 145 -13.30 -18.40 -9.26
CA ARG A 145 -13.43 -19.75 -9.83
C ARG A 145 -12.61 -20.77 -9.03
N GLY A 146 -11.40 -20.43 -8.60
CA GLY A 146 -10.56 -21.32 -7.79
C GLY A 146 -11.12 -21.53 -6.37
N GLY A 147 -11.66 -20.51 -5.74
CA GLY A 147 -12.23 -20.60 -4.39
C GLY A 147 -13.53 -21.41 -4.32
N LYS A 148 -14.32 -21.46 -5.39
CA LYS A 148 -15.51 -22.33 -5.47
C LYS A 148 -15.13 -23.81 -5.53
N VAL A 149 -14.10 -24.16 -6.27
CA VAL A 149 -13.62 -25.54 -6.40
C VAL A 149 -13.09 -26.07 -5.08
N SER A 150 -12.36 -25.25 -4.31
CA SER A 150 -11.84 -25.61 -2.98
C SER A 150 -12.97 -25.88 -1.98
N ARG A 151 -13.98 -25.03 -1.92
CA ARG A 151 -15.13 -25.19 -0.99
C ARG A 151 -16.00 -26.41 -1.34
N LEU A 152 -16.15 -26.74 -2.61
CA LEU A 152 -16.88 -27.93 -3.03
C LEU A 152 -16.12 -29.22 -2.71
N ALA A 153 -14.79 -29.20 -2.77
CA ALA A 153 -13.95 -30.31 -2.39
C ALA A 153 -13.96 -30.55 -0.86
N GLU A 154 -14.07 -29.50 -0.04
CA GLU A 154 -14.21 -29.63 1.42
C GLU A 154 -15.61 -30.09 1.84
N ALA A 155 -16.66 -29.71 1.13
CA ALA A 155 -18.03 -30.14 1.42
C ALA A 155 -18.30 -31.64 1.09
N HIS A 156 -17.42 -32.26 0.32
CA HIS A 156 -17.50 -33.69 -0.04
C HIS A 156 -16.57 -34.61 0.79
N ARG A 157 -15.89 -34.07 1.79
CA ARG A 157 -15.12 -34.83 2.79
C ARG A 157 -15.85 -34.92 4.12
#